data_9e793bd513b013043bb1b0d438c87a71
#
_entry.id   9e793bd513b013043bb1b0d438c87a71
#
_cell.length_a   1.000
_cell.length_b   1.000
_cell.length_c   1.000
_cell.angle_alpha   90.00
_cell.angle_beta   90.00
_cell.angle_gamma   90.00
#
_symmetry.space_group_name_H-M   'P 1'
#
loop_
_entity.id
_entity.type
_entity.pdbx_description
1 polymer ?
#
loop_
_entity_poly.entity_id
_entity_poly.type
_entity_poly.pdbx_seq_one_letter_code
_entity_poly.pdbx_strand_id
1 'polypeptide(L)'
;MVQNNDMDQQPSSKVQLAALAATLIALLAISVPFVWQHDVEAERGLEATAAPTGGLAPVASHADTPGEADDPGGVACEANAKPANLDFTIKDLEGKDVKLSAYKGKVILLNFWATWCGPCKAEIPGFVELQDKYKKDLVVIGYDVDDTAEKARPFVTEYKMNYPVLLGLGREDVQDAYGPIWGIPASFLISKDGKLCKRHMGIAPKETFEKEIKALL
;
A
#
# COMPACT_ATOMS: atom_id res chain seq x y z
N MET A 1 74.85 -11.79 -15.26
CA MET A 1 73.62 -10.94 -15.43
C MET A 1 72.61 -11.44 -14.42
N VAL A 2 72.51 -10.75 -13.30
CA VAL A 2 71.58 -11.09 -12.21
C VAL A 2 70.46 -10.04 -12.28
N GLN A 3 69.25 -10.47 -12.58
CA GLN A 3 68.07 -9.59 -12.52
C GLN A 3 67.47 -9.69 -11.13
N ASN A 4 67.48 -8.57 -10.39
CA ASN A 4 66.75 -8.39 -9.15
C ASN A 4 65.30 -8.10 -9.48
N ASN A 5 64.37 -8.98 -9.07
CA ASN A 5 62.95 -8.71 -9.02
C ASN A 5 62.62 -8.16 -7.61
N ASP A 6 62.52 -6.85 -7.49
CA ASP A 6 61.85 -6.22 -6.37
C ASP A 6 60.33 -6.45 -6.51
N MET A 7 59.79 -7.38 -5.73
CA MET A 7 58.35 -7.54 -5.55
C MET A 7 57.86 -6.48 -4.59
N ASP A 8 57.15 -5.52 -5.16
CA ASP A 8 56.38 -4.49 -4.47
C ASP A 8 55.35 -5.13 -3.51
N GLN A 9 55.63 -5.03 -2.21
CA GLN A 9 54.72 -5.52 -1.15
C GLN A 9 53.63 -4.46 -0.91
N GLN A 10 52.51 -4.58 -1.60
CA GLN A 10 51.33 -3.85 -1.23
C GLN A 10 50.78 -4.33 0.14
N PRO A 11 50.53 -3.42 1.09
CA PRO A 11 49.95 -3.79 2.38
C PRO A 11 48.55 -4.37 2.20
N SER A 12 48.26 -5.48 2.86
CA SER A 12 47.01 -6.23 2.74
C SER A 12 45.80 -5.40 3.07
N SER A 13 44.74 -5.56 2.28
CA SER A 13 43.44 -4.85 2.38
C SER A 13 42.79 -4.87 3.77
N LYS A 14 43.19 -5.80 4.64
CA LYS A 14 42.73 -5.92 6.04
C LYS A 14 43.23 -4.78 6.94
N VAL A 15 44.41 -4.24 6.67
CA VAL A 15 44.99 -3.12 7.47
C VAL A 15 44.34 -1.80 7.11
N GLN A 16 43.95 -1.61 5.85
CA GLN A 16 43.25 -0.38 5.41
C GLN A 16 41.82 -0.32 5.93
N LEU A 17 41.09 -1.45 6.04
CA LEU A 17 39.76 -1.52 6.61
C LEU A 17 39.73 -1.20 8.12
N ALA A 18 40.75 -1.60 8.87
CA ALA A 18 40.83 -1.31 10.30
C ALA A 18 41.08 0.17 10.60
N ALA A 19 41.84 0.86 9.75
CA ALA A 19 42.12 2.30 9.92
C ALA A 19 40.89 3.16 9.62
N LEU A 20 40.06 2.80 8.64
CA LEU A 20 38.83 3.51 8.29
C LEU A 20 37.72 3.34 9.34
N ALA A 21 37.66 2.18 10.00
CA ALA A 21 36.67 1.93 11.05
C ALA A 21 36.96 2.76 12.32
N ALA A 22 38.24 2.95 12.68
CA ALA A 22 38.62 3.75 13.86
C ALA A 22 38.33 5.25 13.71
N THR A 23 38.43 5.81 12.51
CA THR A 23 38.13 7.22 12.24
C THR A 23 36.63 7.51 12.24
N LEU A 24 35.80 6.58 11.79
CA LEU A 24 34.33 6.72 11.81
C LEU A 24 33.76 6.70 13.23
N ILE A 25 34.31 5.87 14.13
CA ILE A 25 33.87 5.81 15.53
C ILE A 25 34.23 7.09 16.30
N ALA A 26 35.38 7.71 16.00
CA ALA A 26 35.81 8.96 16.63
C ALA A 26 34.92 10.16 16.23
N LEU A 27 34.41 10.19 15.01
CA LEU A 27 33.50 11.27 14.52
C LEU A 27 32.07 11.15 15.06
N LEU A 28 31.59 9.93 15.36
CA LEU A 28 30.27 9.71 15.96
C LEU A 28 30.22 10.04 17.47
N ALA A 29 31.35 9.98 18.17
CA ALA A 29 31.40 10.29 19.59
C ALA A 29 31.34 11.80 19.91
N ILE A 30 31.57 12.69 18.93
CA ILE A 30 31.58 14.12 19.12
C ILE A 30 30.22 14.79 18.83
N SER A 31 29.32 14.10 18.09
CA SER A 31 28.03 14.66 17.64
C SER A 31 26.82 14.33 18.54
N VAL A 32 26.94 13.41 19.49
CA VAL A 32 25.81 12.96 20.33
C VAL A 32 25.48 13.87 21.52
N PRO A 33 26.38 14.63 22.16
CA PRO A 33 25.99 15.45 23.32
C PRO A 33 25.29 16.77 22.98
N PHE A 34 25.22 17.20 21.69
CA PHE A 34 24.66 18.51 21.35
C PHE A 34 23.16 18.55 21.11
N VAL A 35 22.53 17.40 20.88
CA VAL A 35 21.08 17.34 20.55
C VAL A 35 20.19 17.21 21.81
N TRP A 36 20.75 16.84 22.96
CA TRP A 36 19.95 16.55 24.18
C TRP A 36 19.79 17.73 25.15
N GLN A 37 20.22 18.95 24.83
CA GLN A 37 20.18 20.08 25.77
C GLN A 37 19.13 21.17 25.45
N HIS A 38 18.27 21.00 24.45
CA HIS A 38 17.30 22.02 24.07
C HIS A 38 15.84 21.80 24.48
N ASP A 39 15.49 20.70 25.16
CA ASP A 39 14.08 20.36 25.41
C ASP A 39 13.63 20.43 26.90
N VAL A 40 14.35 21.14 27.79
CA VAL A 40 13.99 21.17 29.23
C VAL A 40 13.61 22.56 29.78
N GLU A 41 13.42 23.58 28.97
CA GLU A 41 13.12 24.96 29.47
C GLU A 41 11.76 25.53 29.05
N ALA A 42 10.77 24.71 28.66
CA ALA A 42 9.44 25.22 28.25
C ALA A 42 8.29 24.89 29.22
N GLU A 43 8.54 24.39 30.42
CA GLU A 43 7.47 24.11 31.38
C GLU A 43 7.67 24.80 32.74
N ARG A 44 7.70 26.12 32.75
CA ARG A 44 7.51 26.85 34.02
C ARG A 44 6.92 28.26 33.77
N GLY A 45 5.60 28.36 33.93
CA GLY A 45 4.97 29.67 34.01
C GLY A 45 3.58 29.78 33.39
N LEU A 46 2.56 29.25 34.04
CA LEU A 46 1.19 29.75 33.91
C LEU A 46 0.47 29.58 35.26
N GLU A 47 0.66 30.56 36.08
CA GLU A 47 -0.18 30.78 37.26
C GLU A 47 -1.56 31.28 36.86
N ALA A 48 -2.53 30.76 37.59
CA ALA A 48 -3.94 31.01 37.46
C ALA A 48 -4.31 32.51 37.68
N THR A 49 -5.08 33.07 36.77
CA THR A 49 -5.94 34.21 37.06
C THR A 49 -7.36 33.92 36.60
N ALA A 50 -8.27 34.20 37.56
CA ALA A 50 -9.68 33.89 37.56
C ALA A 50 -10.47 34.50 36.38
N ALA A 51 -11.57 33.81 36.06
CA ALA A 51 -12.59 34.15 35.07
C ALA A 51 -13.32 35.48 35.32
N PRO A 52 -13.93 36.02 34.27
CA PRO A 52 -15.29 36.50 34.43
C PRO A 52 -16.28 35.76 33.53
N THR A 53 -17.41 35.44 34.13
CA THR A 53 -18.64 34.96 33.54
C THR A 53 -19.18 35.93 32.48
N GLY A 54 -19.49 35.42 31.31
CA GLY A 54 -20.14 36.19 30.26
C GLY A 54 -20.59 35.35 29.09
N GLY A 55 -21.92 35.08 29.00
CA GLY A 55 -22.68 34.97 27.77
C GLY A 55 -22.45 33.74 26.88
N LEU A 56 -23.29 32.75 27.05
CA LEU A 56 -23.53 31.69 26.06
C LEU A 56 -24.11 32.29 24.77
N ALA A 57 -23.33 32.43 23.73
CA ALA A 57 -23.82 32.49 22.36
C ALA A 57 -23.78 31.06 21.77
N PRO A 58 -24.80 30.58 21.06
CA PRO A 58 -24.79 29.29 20.45
C PRO A 58 -23.76 29.26 19.34
N VAL A 59 -22.71 28.48 19.48
CA VAL A 59 -21.78 28.15 18.40
C VAL A 59 -22.57 27.34 17.39
N ALA A 60 -22.80 27.93 16.23
CA ALA A 60 -23.29 27.19 15.09
C ALA A 60 -22.35 26.02 14.80
N SER A 61 -22.89 24.84 14.97
CA SER A 61 -22.23 23.59 14.56
C SER A 61 -22.11 23.62 13.04
N HIS A 62 -20.93 23.93 12.54
CA HIS A 62 -20.59 23.59 11.16
C HIS A 62 -20.34 22.08 11.10
N ALA A 63 -21.43 21.34 11.08
CA ALA A 63 -21.47 19.95 10.67
C ALA A 63 -21.86 19.94 9.18
N ASP A 64 -20.93 20.31 8.33
CA ASP A 64 -20.97 20.00 6.92
C ASP A 64 -19.74 19.19 6.55
N THR A 65 -19.66 18.00 7.14
CA THR A 65 -19.04 16.87 6.48
C THR A 65 -20.08 16.40 5.47
N PRO A 66 -19.78 16.31 4.15
CA PRO A 66 -20.67 15.62 3.24
C PRO A 66 -20.84 14.21 3.78
N GLY A 67 -22.03 13.90 4.27
CA GLY A 67 -22.36 12.61 4.84
C GLY A 67 -22.05 11.53 3.82
N GLU A 68 -21.28 10.55 4.26
CA GLU A 68 -21.44 9.20 3.78
C GLU A 68 -22.92 8.88 3.94
N ALA A 69 -23.66 9.00 2.85
CA ALA A 69 -25.03 8.55 2.81
C ALA A 69 -24.98 7.05 3.09
N ASP A 70 -25.48 6.67 4.27
CA ASP A 70 -25.88 5.31 4.58
C ASP A 70 -26.82 4.86 3.42
N ASP A 71 -26.25 4.13 2.48
CA ASP A 71 -26.99 3.48 1.42
C ASP A 71 -27.56 2.15 1.94
N PRO A 72 -28.86 2.08 2.30
CA PRO A 72 -29.46 0.89 2.90
C PRO A 72 -29.75 -0.23 1.90
N GLY A 73 -29.42 -0.06 0.63
CA GLY A 73 -29.56 -1.07 -0.41
C GLY A 73 -28.20 -1.42 -1.00
N GLY A 74 -27.82 -2.70 -1.07
CA GLY A 74 -26.66 -3.15 -1.81
C GLY A 74 -26.64 -2.52 -3.19
N VAL A 75 -25.78 -1.51 -3.39
CA VAL A 75 -25.85 -0.69 -4.58
C VAL A 75 -25.26 -1.48 -5.71
N ALA A 76 -26.11 -1.86 -6.63
CA ALA A 76 -25.73 -2.10 -8.00
C ALA A 76 -24.85 -0.92 -8.47
N CYS A 77 -23.99 -1.17 -9.42
CA CYS A 77 -23.21 -0.12 -10.07
C CYS A 77 -24.08 1.10 -10.40
N GLU A 78 -23.61 2.29 -10.11
CA GLU A 78 -24.33 3.50 -10.48
C GLU A 78 -24.65 3.52 -11.98
N ALA A 79 -25.83 4.02 -12.37
CA ALA A 79 -26.27 4.02 -13.77
C ALA A 79 -25.28 4.75 -14.71
N ASN A 80 -24.53 5.72 -14.19
CA ASN A 80 -23.53 6.52 -14.91
C ASN A 80 -22.08 6.04 -14.66
N ALA A 81 -21.89 4.87 -14.06
CA ALA A 81 -20.57 4.32 -13.81
C ALA A 81 -19.75 4.22 -15.09
N LYS A 82 -18.52 4.72 -15.02
CA LYS A 82 -17.60 4.75 -16.17
C LYS A 82 -17.03 3.35 -16.45
N PRO A 83 -16.70 3.04 -17.69
CA PRO A 83 -15.93 1.85 -18.01
C PRO A 83 -14.61 1.83 -17.24
N ALA A 84 -14.27 0.70 -16.62
CA ALA A 84 -12.95 0.45 -16.09
C ALA A 84 -11.97 0.23 -17.25
N ASN A 85 -10.74 0.73 -17.14
CA ASN A 85 -9.71 0.41 -18.11
C ASN A 85 -9.18 -1.01 -17.84
N LEU A 86 -9.61 -1.96 -18.66
CA LEU A 86 -9.16 -3.36 -18.62
C LEU A 86 -8.19 -3.70 -19.76
N ASP A 87 -7.76 -2.71 -20.53
CA ASP A 87 -6.88 -2.92 -21.69
C ASP A 87 -5.39 -2.89 -21.31
N PHE A 88 -5.06 -3.67 -20.29
CA PHE A 88 -3.68 -3.86 -19.84
C PHE A 88 -3.27 -5.32 -19.97
N THR A 89 -2.00 -5.50 -20.37
CA THR A 89 -1.29 -6.78 -20.28
C THR A 89 -0.19 -6.63 -19.23
N ILE A 90 -0.24 -7.46 -18.19
CA ILE A 90 0.64 -7.37 -17.02
C ILE A 90 1.23 -8.75 -16.76
N LYS A 91 2.49 -8.83 -16.30
CA LYS A 91 3.13 -10.09 -15.94
C LYS A 91 2.58 -10.63 -14.62
N ASP A 92 2.31 -11.92 -14.57
CA ASP A 92 2.10 -12.64 -13.31
C ASP A 92 3.45 -13.02 -12.66
N LEU A 93 3.38 -13.74 -11.53
CA LEU A 93 4.57 -14.19 -10.79
C LEU A 93 5.46 -15.14 -11.61
N GLU A 94 4.93 -15.86 -12.57
CA GLU A 94 5.64 -16.79 -13.47
C GLU A 94 6.19 -16.08 -14.72
N GLY A 95 5.96 -14.76 -14.85
CA GLY A 95 6.38 -13.96 -15.99
C GLY A 95 5.48 -14.10 -17.21
N LYS A 96 4.31 -14.74 -17.06
CA LYS A 96 3.32 -14.89 -18.13
C LYS A 96 2.50 -13.62 -18.28
N ASP A 97 2.18 -13.27 -19.52
CA ASP A 97 1.31 -12.15 -19.86
C ASP A 97 -0.15 -12.46 -19.51
N VAL A 98 -0.75 -11.61 -18.69
CA VAL A 98 -2.15 -11.67 -18.27
C VAL A 98 -2.86 -10.42 -18.74
N LYS A 99 -3.93 -10.58 -19.52
CA LYS A 99 -4.79 -9.48 -19.94
C LYS A 99 -5.94 -9.31 -18.96
N LEU A 100 -6.12 -8.11 -18.40
CA LEU A 100 -7.25 -7.84 -17.49
C LEU A 100 -8.59 -8.03 -18.18
N SER A 101 -8.69 -7.72 -19.47
CA SER A 101 -9.90 -7.91 -20.27
C SER A 101 -10.32 -9.38 -20.42
N ALA A 102 -9.43 -10.34 -20.18
CA ALA A 102 -9.77 -11.77 -20.17
C ALA A 102 -10.75 -12.15 -19.04
N TYR A 103 -10.90 -11.32 -18.04
CA TYR A 103 -11.80 -11.55 -16.90
C TYR A 103 -13.18 -10.91 -17.06
N LYS A 104 -13.46 -10.22 -18.19
CA LYS A 104 -14.80 -9.72 -18.50
C LYS A 104 -15.82 -10.85 -18.43
N GLY A 105 -17.03 -10.53 -17.95
CA GLY A 105 -18.07 -11.54 -17.69
C GLY A 105 -18.11 -12.04 -16.25
N LYS A 106 -17.07 -11.73 -15.46
CA LYS A 106 -17.05 -11.90 -14.00
C LYS A 106 -17.03 -10.53 -13.30
N VAL A 107 -17.48 -10.49 -12.06
CA VAL A 107 -17.15 -9.39 -11.16
C VAL A 107 -15.66 -9.44 -10.89
N ILE A 108 -14.97 -8.29 -10.98
CA ILE A 108 -13.53 -8.21 -10.71
C ILE A 108 -13.34 -7.37 -9.44
N LEU A 109 -12.64 -7.93 -8.46
CA LEU A 109 -12.08 -7.21 -7.33
C LEU A 109 -10.58 -7.01 -7.59
N LEU A 110 -10.21 -5.83 -8.10
CA LEU A 110 -8.82 -5.45 -8.35
C LEU A 110 -8.27 -4.74 -7.12
N ASN A 111 -7.32 -5.37 -6.44
CA ASN A 111 -6.70 -4.87 -5.21
C ASN A 111 -5.24 -4.51 -5.44
N PHE A 112 -4.88 -3.27 -5.16
CA PHE A 112 -3.51 -2.75 -5.18
C PHE A 112 -2.89 -2.94 -3.80
N TRP A 113 -1.76 -3.63 -3.75
CA TRP A 113 -1.12 -4.06 -2.50
C TRP A 113 0.40 -4.16 -2.65
N ALA A 114 1.12 -4.44 -1.56
CA ALA A 114 2.54 -4.78 -1.55
C ALA A 114 2.88 -5.63 -0.32
N THR A 115 4.01 -6.35 -0.36
CA THR A 115 4.44 -7.22 0.74
C THR A 115 4.74 -6.48 2.05
N TRP A 116 5.14 -5.23 1.97
CA TRP A 116 5.44 -4.36 3.13
C TRP A 116 4.20 -3.67 3.72
N CYS A 117 3.06 -3.71 3.03
CA CYS A 117 1.83 -3.03 3.44
C CYS A 117 1.11 -3.79 4.57
N GLY A 118 1.21 -3.29 5.79
CA GLY A 118 0.54 -3.88 6.96
C GLY A 118 -0.97 -4.01 6.82
N PRO A 119 -1.72 -2.94 6.49
CA PRO A 119 -3.16 -3.00 6.28
C PRO A 119 -3.58 -3.97 5.17
N CYS A 120 -2.79 -4.09 4.08
CA CYS A 120 -3.07 -5.04 3.00
C CYS A 120 -3.07 -6.50 3.52
N LYS A 121 -2.13 -6.83 4.40
CA LYS A 121 -2.05 -8.16 5.03
C LYS A 121 -3.32 -8.54 5.78
N ALA A 122 -4.01 -7.57 6.35
CA ALA A 122 -5.25 -7.81 7.10
C ALA A 122 -6.44 -8.14 6.18
N GLU A 123 -6.47 -7.63 4.94
CA GLU A 123 -7.56 -7.88 3.98
C GLU A 123 -7.41 -9.19 3.21
N ILE A 124 -6.18 -9.61 2.91
CA ILE A 124 -5.88 -10.76 2.03
C ILE A 124 -6.62 -12.04 2.45
N PRO A 125 -6.68 -12.46 3.73
CA PRO A 125 -7.43 -13.64 4.11
C PRO A 125 -8.91 -13.56 3.73
N GLY A 126 -9.52 -12.39 3.87
CA GLY A 126 -10.89 -12.15 3.44
C GLY A 126 -11.06 -12.30 1.92
N PHE A 127 -10.12 -11.83 1.13
CA PHE A 127 -10.14 -11.97 -0.33
C PHE A 127 -9.96 -13.42 -0.78
N VAL A 128 -9.13 -14.21 -0.08
CA VAL A 128 -9.01 -15.66 -0.31
C VAL A 128 -10.36 -16.37 -0.10
N GLU A 129 -11.05 -16.05 1.01
CA GLU A 129 -12.38 -16.62 1.27
C GLU A 129 -13.42 -16.21 0.23
N LEU A 130 -13.43 -14.92 -0.19
CA LEU A 130 -14.35 -14.42 -1.21
C LEU A 130 -14.10 -15.07 -2.57
N GLN A 131 -12.82 -15.24 -2.95
CA GLN A 131 -12.44 -15.92 -4.19
C GLN A 131 -12.94 -17.37 -4.20
N ASP A 132 -12.76 -18.13 -3.12
CA ASP A 132 -13.25 -19.51 -3.02
C ASP A 132 -14.78 -19.57 -3.10
N LYS A 133 -15.44 -18.69 -2.36
CA LYS A 133 -16.90 -18.68 -2.24
C LYS A 133 -17.59 -18.34 -3.57
N TYR A 134 -17.03 -17.40 -4.32
CA TYR A 134 -17.65 -16.85 -5.53
C TYR A 134 -16.87 -17.14 -6.82
N LYS A 135 -15.98 -18.13 -6.84
CA LYS A 135 -15.03 -18.43 -7.94
C LYS A 135 -15.65 -18.56 -9.34
N LYS A 136 -16.95 -18.86 -9.45
CA LYS A 136 -17.65 -18.94 -10.73
C LYS A 136 -17.90 -17.57 -11.34
N ASP A 137 -18.23 -16.59 -10.50
CA ASP A 137 -18.73 -15.27 -10.90
C ASP A 137 -17.83 -14.12 -10.48
N LEU A 138 -16.87 -14.35 -9.59
CA LEU A 138 -15.86 -13.40 -9.10
C LEU A 138 -14.47 -13.81 -9.53
N VAL A 139 -13.64 -12.84 -9.82
CA VAL A 139 -12.18 -12.95 -9.77
C VAL A 139 -11.60 -11.84 -8.91
N VAL A 140 -10.86 -12.21 -7.88
CA VAL A 140 -9.95 -11.29 -7.20
C VAL A 140 -8.66 -11.22 -8.01
N ILE A 141 -8.08 -10.05 -8.15
CA ILE A 141 -6.79 -9.82 -8.79
C ILE A 141 -5.95 -8.98 -7.84
N GLY A 142 -4.86 -9.54 -7.34
CA GLY A 142 -3.87 -8.80 -6.57
C GLY A 142 -2.89 -8.11 -7.51
N TYR A 143 -2.89 -6.78 -7.55
CA TYR A 143 -1.89 -6.00 -8.26
C TYR A 143 -0.83 -5.55 -7.26
N ASP A 144 0.34 -6.18 -7.30
CA ASP A 144 1.48 -5.83 -6.47
C ASP A 144 2.17 -4.59 -7.06
N VAL A 145 2.17 -3.48 -6.32
CA VAL A 145 2.54 -2.18 -6.90
C VAL A 145 4.03 -2.00 -7.16
N ASP A 146 4.92 -2.63 -6.36
CA ASP A 146 6.35 -2.35 -6.44
C ASP A 146 7.30 -3.49 -6.03
N ASP A 147 6.79 -4.67 -5.69
CA ASP A 147 7.64 -5.80 -5.36
C ASP A 147 8.10 -6.57 -6.62
N THR A 148 9.23 -7.24 -6.50
CA THR A 148 9.67 -8.21 -7.50
C THR A 148 9.00 -9.57 -7.28
N ALA A 149 9.00 -10.43 -8.30
CA ALA A 149 8.43 -11.77 -8.16
C ALA A 149 9.11 -12.59 -7.04
N GLU A 150 10.41 -12.39 -6.82
CA GLU A 150 11.16 -13.07 -5.76
C GLU A 150 10.67 -12.70 -4.36
N LYS A 151 10.25 -11.45 -4.15
CA LYS A 151 9.68 -10.98 -2.88
C LYS A 151 8.22 -11.39 -2.73
N ALA A 152 7.44 -11.29 -3.81
CA ALA A 152 6.00 -11.57 -3.77
C ALA A 152 5.68 -13.06 -3.59
N ARG A 153 6.43 -13.99 -4.23
CA ARG A 153 6.14 -15.45 -4.16
C ARG A 153 6.08 -16.04 -2.75
N PRO A 154 7.07 -15.83 -1.86
CA PRO A 154 6.98 -16.33 -0.49
C PRO A 154 5.76 -15.81 0.24
N PHE A 155 5.43 -14.54 0.05
CA PHE A 155 4.27 -13.89 0.64
C PHE A 155 2.96 -14.49 0.14
N VAL A 156 2.80 -14.66 -1.18
CA VAL A 156 1.63 -15.29 -1.79
C VAL A 156 1.41 -16.72 -1.25
N THR A 157 2.50 -17.46 -1.03
CA THR A 157 2.45 -18.81 -0.44
C THR A 157 2.05 -18.76 1.04
N GLU A 158 2.62 -17.87 1.82
CA GLU A 158 2.33 -17.68 3.25
C GLU A 158 0.85 -17.32 3.49
N TYR A 159 0.33 -16.37 2.72
CA TYR A 159 -1.05 -15.91 2.82
C TYR A 159 -2.05 -16.78 2.04
N LYS A 160 -1.58 -17.86 1.38
CA LYS A 160 -2.40 -18.80 0.60
C LYS A 160 -3.27 -18.10 -0.43
N MET A 161 -2.73 -17.06 -1.08
CA MET A 161 -3.47 -16.33 -2.11
C MET A 161 -3.83 -17.26 -3.26
N ASN A 162 -5.13 -17.46 -3.48
CA ASN A 162 -5.70 -18.42 -4.43
C ASN A 162 -6.26 -17.73 -5.70
N TYR A 163 -5.75 -16.56 -6.00
CA TYR A 163 -6.16 -15.70 -7.11
C TYR A 163 -4.93 -15.13 -7.84
N PRO A 164 -5.10 -14.64 -9.09
CA PRO A 164 -4.00 -14.05 -9.86
C PRO A 164 -3.31 -12.91 -9.13
N VAL A 165 -1.97 -12.95 -9.09
CA VAL A 165 -1.12 -11.87 -8.62
C VAL A 165 -0.31 -11.34 -9.77
N LEU A 166 -0.44 -10.04 -10.05
CA LEU A 166 0.18 -9.34 -11.16
C LEU A 166 1.23 -8.37 -10.64
N LEU A 167 2.35 -8.28 -11.35
CA LEU A 167 3.50 -7.46 -10.97
C LEU A 167 3.40 -6.07 -11.59
N GLY A 168 3.30 -5.06 -10.73
CA GLY A 168 3.13 -3.65 -11.09
C GLY A 168 4.41 -2.82 -11.04
N LEU A 169 5.55 -3.40 -10.67
CA LEU A 169 6.82 -2.67 -10.65
C LEU A 169 7.14 -2.07 -12.02
N GLY A 170 7.28 -0.73 -12.07
CA GLY A 170 7.50 0.00 -13.33
C GLY A 170 6.26 0.12 -14.22
N ARG A 171 5.05 -0.06 -13.67
CA ARG A 171 3.77 0.01 -14.39
C ARG A 171 2.82 1.02 -13.74
N GLU A 172 3.31 2.23 -13.56
CA GLU A 172 2.56 3.37 -13.04
C GLU A 172 1.36 3.71 -13.92
N ASP A 173 1.44 3.40 -15.22
CA ASP A 173 0.35 3.55 -16.19
C ASP A 173 -0.95 2.83 -15.76
N VAL A 174 -0.81 1.67 -15.11
CA VAL A 174 -1.96 0.93 -14.57
C VAL A 174 -2.56 1.64 -13.37
N GLN A 175 -1.71 2.13 -12.45
CA GLN A 175 -2.16 2.87 -11.27
C GLN A 175 -2.88 4.17 -11.68
N ASP A 176 -2.31 4.92 -12.61
CA ASP A 176 -2.87 6.18 -13.12
C ASP A 176 -4.24 5.98 -13.77
N ALA A 177 -4.45 4.87 -14.45
CA ALA A 177 -5.73 4.56 -15.10
C ALA A 177 -6.90 4.35 -14.11
N TYR A 178 -6.61 3.98 -12.87
CA TYR A 178 -7.60 3.83 -11.80
C TYR A 178 -7.72 5.08 -10.92
N GLY A 179 -7.03 6.16 -11.29
CA GLY A 179 -7.05 7.47 -10.64
C GLY A 179 -6.00 7.59 -9.53
N PRO A 180 -5.90 8.75 -8.85
CA PRO A 180 -4.86 8.98 -7.88
C PRO A 180 -4.97 7.95 -6.75
N ILE A 181 -3.98 7.06 -6.65
CA ILE A 181 -3.84 6.09 -5.57
C ILE A 181 -2.83 6.68 -4.58
N TRP A 182 -3.35 7.36 -3.57
CA TRP A 182 -2.54 8.05 -2.54
C TRP A 182 -1.87 7.09 -1.55
N GLY A 183 -2.28 5.82 -1.56
CA GLY A 183 -1.77 4.78 -0.68
C GLY A 183 -2.45 3.45 -0.93
N ILE A 184 -1.89 2.40 -0.35
CA ILE A 184 -2.41 1.03 -0.39
C ILE A 184 -2.80 0.56 1.02
N PRO A 185 -3.81 -0.33 1.12
CA PRO A 185 -4.55 -0.97 0.03
C PRO A 185 -5.47 0.00 -0.71
N ALA A 186 -5.67 -0.27 -2.00
CA ALA A 186 -6.72 0.37 -2.79
C ALA A 186 -7.45 -0.71 -3.59
N SER A 187 -8.77 -0.76 -3.47
CA SER A 187 -9.57 -1.82 -4.08
C SER A 187 -10.66 -1.25 -4.98
N PHE A 188 -10.84 -1.88 -6.12
CA PHE A 188 -11.79 -1.48 -7.14
C PHE A 188 -12.70 -2.65 -7.49
N LEU A 189 -14.02 -2.44 -7.38
CA LEU A 189 -15.01 -3.41 -7.84
C LEU A 189 -15.51 -3.04 -9.22
N ILE A 190 -15.40 -3.99 -10.12
CA ILE A 190 -15.76 -3.85 -11.53
C ILE A 190 -16.84 -4.87 -11.86
N SER A 191 -17.93 -4.43 -12.46
CA SER A 191 -19.05 -5.28 -12.84
C SER A 191 -18.72 -6.22 -14.00
N LYS A 192 -19.61 -7.21 -14.24
CA LYS A 192 -19.47 -8.18 -15.33
C LYS A 192 -19.38 -7.53 -16.72
N ASP A 193 -20.03 -6.40 -16.91
CA ASP A 193 -19.98 -5.59 -18.15
C ASP A 193 -18.78 -4.63 -18.23
N GLY A 194 -17.90 -4.64 -17.20
CA GLY A 194 -16.64 -3.90 -17.19
C GLY A 194 -16.76 -2.45 -16.69
N LYS A 195 -17.79 -2.11 -15.93
CA LYS A 195 -17.93 -0.78 -15.32
C LYS A 195 -17.27 -0.73 -13.94
N LEU A 196 -16.61 0.37 -13.63
CA LEU A 196 -16.04 0.64 -12.31
C LEU A 196 -17.17 1.08 -11.36
N CYS A 197 -17.55 0.22 -10.43
CA CYS A 197 -18.72 0.40 -9.57
C CYS A 197 -18.38 0.97 -8.20
N LYS A 198 -17.31 0.48 -7.58
CA LYS A 198 -16.88 0.90 -6.24
C LYS A 198 -15.36 1.10 -6.19
N ARG A 199 -14.96 1.99 -5.29
CA ARG A 199 -13.55 2.30 -5.01
C ARG A 199 -13.37 2.42 -3.51
N HIS A 200 -12.48 1.61 -2.94
CA HIS A 200 -12.06 1.70 -1.54
C HIS A 200 -10.62 2.17 -1.48
N MET A 201 -10.37 3.22 -0.72
CA MET A 201 -9.03 3.74 -0.44
C MET A 201 -8.73 3.47 1.04
N GLY A 202 -7.74 2.61 1.31
CA GLY A 202 -7.47 2.09 2.64
C GLY A 202 -8.23 0.78 2.91
N ILE A 203 -8.03 0.25 4.13
CA ILE A 203 -8.61 -1.02 4.56
C ILE A 203 -10.12 -0.95 4.68
N ALA A 204 -10.82 -2.00 4.22
CA ALA A 204 -12.25 -2.16 4.43
C ALA A 204 -12.58 -3.58 4.95
N PRO A 205 -13.67 -3.76 5.72
CA PRO A 205 -14.09 -5.08 6.20
C PRO A 205 -14.47 -6.02 5.05
N LYS A 206 -14.18 -7.30 5.19
CA LYS A 206 -14.60 -8.34 4.22
C LYS A 206 -16.10 -8.30 3.92
N GLU A 207 -16.90 -8.05 4.93
CA GLU A 207 -18.36 -7.99 4.86
C GLU A 207 -18.84 -6.88 3.91
N THR A 208 -18.13 -5.76 3.87
CA THR A 208 -18.38 -4.67 2.91
C THR A 208 -18.16 -5.14 1.48
N PHE A 209 -17.00 -5.71 1.20
CA PHE A 209 -16.70 -6.28 -0.12
C PHE A 209 -17.70 -7.37 -0.50
N GLU A 210 -18.06 -8.25 0.43
CA GLU A 210 -19.00 -9.31 0.16
C GLU A 210 -20.40 -8.80 -0.18
N LYS A 211 -20.90 -7.78 0.53
CA LYS A 211 -22.17 -7.12 0.24
C LYS A 211 -22.18 -6.54 -1.17
N GLU A 212 -21.13 -5.82 -1.52
CA GLU A 212 -21.00 -5.16 -2.84
C GLU A 212 -20.82 -6.18 -3.97
N ILE A 213 -20.01 -7.22 -3.78
CA ILE A 213 -19.86 -8.31 -4.73
C ILE A 213 -21.22 -8.95 -5.00
N LYS A 214 -22.00 -9.30 -3.97
CA LYS A 214 -23.34 -9.87 -4.13
C LYS A 214 -24.29 -8.98 -4.94
N ALA A 215 -24.17 -7.68 -4.80
CA ALA A 215 -24.99 -6.74 -5.58
C ALA A 215 -24.62 -6.68 -7.07
N LEU A 216 -23.42 -7.16 -7.44
CA LEU A 216 -22.91 -7.21 -8.82
C LEU A 216 -23.00 -8.59 -9.47
N LEU A 217 -23.34 -9.64 -8.70
CA LEU A 217 -23.48 -11.00 -9.22
C LEU A 217 -24.77 -11.19 -10.01
#